data_a1077ae31c018d3f7566f7492a1ea249
#
_entry.id   a1077ae31c018d3f7566f7492a1ea249
#
_cell.length_a   1.000
_cell.length_b   1.000
_cell.length_c   1.000
_cell.angle_alpha   90.00
_cell.angle_beta   90.00
_cell.angle_gamma   90.00
#
_symmetry.space_group_name_H-M   'P 1'
#
loop_
_entity.id
_entity.type
_entity.pdbx_description
1 polymer ?
#
loop_
_entity_poly.entity_id
_entity_poly.type
_entity_poly.pdbx_seq_one_letter_code
_entity_poly.pdbx_strand_id
1 'polypeptide(L)'
;MQYRPFGTTDFQVSALGFGAMRLPLRGPGASDIDEPQTVRMIRTAIDAGVNYVDTAFGYHGGQSEVVVGQALRDGYRHRIKLATKLPTWQVKAVDDFDTMLARQLGRLQTEHIDFYLLHNLNATYWPRMKDLGILERAERALR
;
A
#
# COMPACT_ATOMS: atom_id res chain seq x y z
N MET A 1 -13.58 -1.51 -18.30
CA MET A 1 -13.44 -0.76 -17.01
C MET A 1 -13.83 0.67 -17.23
N GLN A 2 -14.51 1.32 -16.27
CA GLN A 2 -14.75 2.76 -16.29
C GLN A 2 -13.63 3.45 -15.50
N TYR A 3 -13.25 4.66 -15.93
CA TYR A 3 -12.22 5.47 -15.26
C TYR A 3 -12.75 6.84 -14.89
N ARG A 4 -12.17 7.45 -13.86
CA ARG A 4 -12.59 8.77 -13.34
C ARG A 4 -11.35 9.59 -12.98
N PRO A 5 -11.38 10.93 -13.07
CA PRO A 5 -10.30 11.78 -12.56
C PRO A 5 -10.04 11.50 -11.08
N PHE A 6 -8.77 11.39 -10.70
CA PHE A 6 -8.36 11.21 -9.31
C PHE A 6 -7.96 12.56 -8.70
N GLY A 7 -8.94 13.25 -8.12
CA GLY A 7 -8.73 14.58 -7.58
C GLY A 7 -8.24 15.58 -8.65
N THR A 8 -7.17 16.30 -8.34
CA THR A 8 -6.52 17.28 -9.24
C THR A 8 -5.29 16.71 -9.96
N THR A 9 -5.08 15.40 -9.89
CA THR A 9 -3.96 14.73 -10.58
C THR A 9 -4.31 14.41 -12.02
N ASP A 10 -3.29 14.18 -12.86
CA ASP A 10 -3.49 13.71 -14.25
C ASP A 10 -3.87 12.22 -14.34
N PHE A 11 -4.04 11.54 -13.20
CA PHE A 11 -4.34 10.11 -13.14
C PHE A 11 -5.83 9.86 -13.29
N GLN A 12 -6.17 8.94 -14.21
CA GLN A 12 -7.53 8.41 -14.37
C GLN A 12 -7.63 7.08 -13.64
N VAL A 13 -8.26 7.07 -12.45
CA VAL A 13 -8.40 5.86 -11.65
C VAL A 13 -9.56 4.99 -12.14
N SER A 14 -9.37 3.68 -12.15
CA SER A 14 -10.45 2.72 -12.41
C SER A 14 -11.54 2.83 -11.32
N ALA A 15 -12.79 2.70 -11.72
CA ALA A 15 -13.94 2.78 -10.80
C ALA A 15 -13.88 1.68 -9.71
N LEU A 16 -13.16 0.58 -9.98
CA LEU A 16 -12.86 -0.49 -9.02
C LEU A 16 -11.37 -0.46 -8.70
N GLY A 17 -11.02 -0.42 -7.39
CA GLY A 17 -9.67 -0.66 -6.89
C GLY A 17 -9.53 -2.07 -6.31
N PHE A 18 -8.31 -2.60 -6.25
CA PHE A 18 -8.01 -3.87 -5.60
C PHE A 18 -7.46 -3.64 -4.19
N GLY A 19 -8.23 -4.05 -3.16
CA GLY A 19 -7.81 -3.97 -1.75
C GLY A 19 -7.26 -5.29 -1.24
N ALA A 20 -6.03 -5.29 -0.72
CA ALA A 20 -5.31 -6.48 -0.25
C ALA A 20 -5.49 -6.77 1.26
N MET A 21 -6.56 -6.28 1.89
CA MET A 21 -6.86 -6.53 3.30
C MET A 21 -7.48 -7.91 3.56
N ARG A 22 -8.12 -8.52 2.58
CA ARG A 22 -8.82 -9.81 2.67
C ARG A 22 -8.39 -10.72 1.54
N LEU A 23 -7.14 -11.18 1.60
CA LEU A 23 -6.60 -12.11 0.62
C LEU A 23 -7.02 -13.55 0.94
N PRO A 24 -7.09 -14.44 -0.06
CA PRO A 24 -7.33 -15.87 0.17
C PRO A 24 -6.31 -16.49 1.10
N LEU A 25 -6.76 -17.37 1.99
CA LEU A 25 -5.91 -18.09 2.94
C LEU A 25 -5.94 -19.59 2.66
N ARG A 26 -4.83 -20.29 2.95
CA ARG A 26 -4.72 -21.76 2.93
C ARG A 26 -4.99 -22.39 4.30
N GLY A 27 -4.88 -21.61 5.37
CA GLY A 27 -4.98 -22.06 6.73
C GLY A 27 -5.72 -21.07 7.63
N PRO A 28 -5.82 -21.34 8.93
CA PRO A 28 -6.54 -20.51 9.88
C PRO A 28 -5.77 -19.25 10.29
N GLY A 29 -4.47 -19.18 10.04
CA GLY A 29 -3.63 -18.04 10.40
C GLY A 29 -3.82 -16.86 9.44
N ALA A 30 -3.87 -15.65 9.97
CA ALA A 30 -4.01 -14.44 9.15
C ALA A 30 -2.88 -14.25 8.12
N SER A 31 -1.69 -14.81 8.40
CA SER A 31 -0.51 -14.78 7.53
C SER A 31 -0.45 -15.92 6.50
N ASP A 32 -1.36 -16.90 6.58
CA ASP A 32 -1.37 -18.11 5.73
C ASP A 32 -1.96 -17.82 4.34
N ILE A 33 -1.49 -16.77 3.68
CA ILE A 33 -2.00 -16.34 2.37
C ILE A 33 -1.81 -17.46 1.34
N ASP A 34 -2.83 -17.75 0.52
CA ASP A 34 -2.67 -18.49 -0.72
C ASP A 34 -2.01 -17.57 -1.76
N GLU A 35 -0.67 -17.53 -1.73
CA GLU A 35 0.13 -16.65 -2.61
C GLU A 35 -0.17 -16.88 -4.09
N PRO A 36 -0.15 -18.14 -4.65
CA PRO A 36 -0.44 -18.35 -6.06
C PRO A 36 -1.85 -17.89 -6.46
N GLN A 37 -2.86 -18.11 -5.61
CA GLN A 37 -4.20 -17.65 -5.87
C GLN A 37 -4.28 -16.13 -5.82
N THR A 38 -3.66 -15.51 -4.82
CA THR A 38 -3.61 -14.05 -4.65
C THR A 38 -2.93 -13.37 -5.84
N VAL A 39 -1.77 -13.86 -6.25
CA VAL A 39 -1.05 -13.33 -7.43
C VAL A 39 -1.93 -13.39 -8.68
N ARG A 40 -2.59 -14.53 -8.93
CA ARG A 40 -3.52 -14.65 -10.06
C ARG A 40 -4.67 -13.66 -9.97
N MET A 41 -5.28 -13.50 -8.79
CA MET A 41 -6.40 -12.56 -8.59
C MET A 41 -6.00 -11.12 -8.86
N ILE A 42 -4.86 -10.67 -8.31
CA ILE A 42 -4.35 -9.31 -8.53
C ILE A 42 -4.06 -9.08 -10.01
N ARG A 43 -3.34 -10.00 -10.66
CA ARG A 43 -3.00 -9.89 -12.09
C ARG A 43 -4.24 -9.91 -12.98
N THR A 44 -5.21 -10.78 -12.70
CA THR A 44 -6.50 -10.81 -13.42
C THR A 44 -7.26 -9.49 -13.28
N ALA A 45 -7.28 -8.89 -12.08
CA ALA A 45 -7.90 -7.59 -11.88
C ALA A 45 -7.21 -6.48 -12.70
N ILE A 46 -5.87 -6.46 -12.71
CA ILE A 46 -5.09 -5.50 -13.50
C ILE A 46 -5.30 -5.72 -15.00
N ASP A 47 -5.33 -6.96 -15.46
CA ASP A 47 -5.60 -7.30 -16.87
C ASP A 47 -7.01 -6.90 -17.30
N ALA A 48 -7.98 -6.91 -16.38
CA ALA A 48 -9.34 -6.39 -16.58
C ALA A 48 -9.44 -4.86 -16.47
N GLY A 49 -8.31 -4.15 -16.25
CA GLY A 49 -8.23 -2.69 -16.26
C GLY A 49 -8.26 -2.02 -14.89
N VAL A 50 -8.15 -2.76 -13.78
CA VAL A 50 -7.90 -2.17 -12.47
C VAL A 50 -6.49 -1.57 -12.46
N ASN A 51 -6.38 -0.29 -12.07
CA ASN A 51 -5.10 0.42 -12.04
C ASN A 51 -4.80 1.07 -10.69
N TYR A 52 -5.48 0.65 -9.62
CA TYR A 52 -5.22 1.07 -8.24
C TYR A 52 -5.21 -0.15 -7.33
N VAL A 53 -4.08 -0.38 -6.64
CA VAL A 53 -3.89 -1.50 -5.70
C VAL A 53 -3.54 -0.93 -4.33
N ASP A 54 -4.31 -1.31 -3.31
CA ASP A 54 -4.17 -0.85 -1.92
C ASP A 54 -3.76 -1.99 -1.00
N THR A 55 -2.73 -1.76 -0.21
CA THR A 55 -2.29 -2.64 0.88
C THR A 55 -1.95 -1.85 2.14
N ALA A 56 -1.44 -2.49 3.17
CA ALA A 56 -0.93 -1.82 4.37
C ALA A 56 0.08 -2.69 5.13
N PHE A 57 0.94 -2.04 5.91
CA PHE A 57 2.02 -2.63 6.70
C PHE A 57 1.57 -3.82 7.56
N GLY A 58 0.40 -3.75 8.20
CA GLY A 58 -0.08 -4.76 9.14
C GLY A 58 -1.01 -5.82 8.54
N TYR A 59 -1.40 -5.70 7.27
CA TYR A 59 -2.34 -6.66 6.68
C TYR A 59 -1.72 -8.04 6.60
N HIS A 60 -2.50 -9.06 6.99
CA HIS A 60 -2.05 -10.45 7.02
C HIS A 60 -0.74 -10.65 7.81
N GLY A 61 -0.61 -10.02 8.98
CA GLY A 61 0.62 -10.11 9.78
C GLY A 61 1.85 -9.51 9.09
N GLY A 62 1.67 -8.63 8.10
CA GLY A 62 2.72 -8.02 7.30
C GLY A 62 3.07 -8.77 6.01
N GLN A 63 2.38 -9.88 5.71
CA GLN A 63 2.61 -10.66 4.48
C GLN A 63 1.92 -10.07 3.25
N SER A 64 0.88 -9.24 3.44
CA SER A 64 0.15 -8.64 2.31
C SER A 64 1.05 -7.85 1.37
N GLU A 65 1.94 -6.99 1.91
CA GLU A 65 2.89 -6.21 1.09
C GLU A 65 3.85 -7.12 0.31
N VAL A 66 4.30 -8.23 0.91
CA VAL A 66 5.20 -9.19 0.25
C VAL A 66 4.52 -9.84 -0.96
N VAL A 67 3.28 -10.32 -0.79
CA VAL A 67 2.53 -11.00 -1.86
C VAL A 67 2.07 -10.02 -2.94
N VAL A 68 1.69 -8.79 -2.56
CA VAL A 68 1.42 -7.72 -3.53
C VAL A 68 2.68 -7.41 -4.35
N GLY A 69 3.85 -7.28 -3.72
CA GLY A 69 5.12 -7.08 -4.42
C GLY A 69 5.40 -8.18 -5.43
N GLN A 70 5.20 -9.45 -5.07
CA GLN A 70 5.33 -10.58 -6.01
C GLN A 70 4.34 -10.48 -7.18
N ALA A 71 3.09 -10.12 -6.92
CA ALA A 71 2.06 -9.97 -7.96
C ALA A 71 2.40 -8.87 -8.97
N LEU A 72 3.11 -7.83 -8.52
CA LEU A 72 3.47 -6.67 -9.33
C LEU A 72 4.76 -6.83 -10.14
N ARG A 73 5.45 -7.98 -10.05
CA ARG A 73 6.58 -8.32 -10.94
C ARG A 73 6.15 -8.41 -12.40
N ASP A 74 7.10 -8.63 -13.29
CA ASP A 74 6.88 -8.90 -14.71
C ASP A 74 6.12 -7.78 -15.44
N GLY A 75 6.41 -6.52 -15.06
CA GLY A 75 5.84 -5.32 -15.68
C GLY A 75 4.48 -4.87 -15.12
N TYR A 76 3.84 -5.63 -14.21
CA TYR A 76 2.55 -5.25 -13.63
C TYR A 76 2.63 -3.98 -12.78
N ARG A 77 3.78 -3.72 -12.10
CA ARG A 77 3.98 -2.50 -11.30
C ARG A 77 3.75 -1.22 -12.07
N HIS A 78 4.15 -1.16 -13.34
CA HIS A 78 4.02 0.03 -14.18
C HIS A 78 2.59 0.29 -14.68
N ARG A 79 1.69 -0.67 -14.49
CA ARG A 79 0.30 -0.58 -14.97
C ARG A 79 -0.66 -0.03 -13.93
N ILE A 80 -0.18 0.19 -12.69
CA ILE A 80 -1.04 0.59 -11.55
C ILE A 80 -0.43 1.72 -10.73
N LYS A 81 -1.28 2.35 -9.95
CA LYS A 81 -0.91 3.18 -8.81
C LYS A 81 -1.00 2.35 -7.54
N LEU A 82 0.11 2.29 -6.80
CA LEU A 82 0.26 1.49 -5.58
C LEU A 82 0.07 2.36 -4.35
N ALA A 83 -0.86 1.96 -3.48
CA ALA A 83 -1.07 2.58 -2.18
C ALA A 83 -0.65 1.64 -1.05
N THR A 84 0.09 2.17 -0.08
CA THR A 84 0.27 1.55 1.24
C THR A 84 0.25 2.62 2.33
N LYS A 85 0.47 2.24 3.60
CA LYS A 85 0.13 3.12 4.71
C LYS A 85 1.18 3.04 5.82
N LEU A 86 1.63 4.21 6.32
CA LEU A 86 2.45 4.32 7.52
C LEU A 86 1.66 3.86 8.76
N PRO A 87 2.12 2.87 9.53
CA PRO A 87 1.43 2.40 10.73
C PRO A 87 1.59 3.41 11.88
N THR A 88 0.68 4.39 11.98
CA THR A 88 0.78 5.53 12.94
C THR A 88 0.93 5.11 14.40
N TRP A 89 0.41 3.93 14.77
CA TRP A 89 0.55 3.39 16.12
C TRP A 89 1.97 2.92 16.46
N GLN A 90 2.81 2.68 15.45
CA GLN A 90 4.21 2.26 15.63
C GLN A 90 5.19 3.43 15.59
N VAL A 91 4.77 4.60 15.11
CA VAL A 91 5.63 5.78 14.98
C VAL A 91 5.83 6.43 16.35
N LYS A 92 7.07 6.50 16.82
CA LYS A 92 7.50 7.09 18.11
C LYS A 92 8.46 8.26 17.93
N ALA A 93 9.19 8.29 16.80
CA ALA A 93 10.13 9.34 16.42
C ALA A 93 9.97 9.67 14.93
N VAL A 94 10.49 10.81 14.48
CA VAL A 94 10.43 11.22 13.08
C VAL A 94 11.14 10.25 12.14
N ASP A 95 12.26 9.66 12.59
CA ASP A 95 13.06 8.72 11.82
C ASP A 95 12.35 7.35 11.58
N ASP A 96 11.31 7.07 12.37
CA ASP A 96 10.47 5.88 12.13
C ASP A 96 9.77 5.94 10.78
N PHE A 97 9.48 7.16 10.28
CA PHE A 97 8.91 7.33 8.94
C PHE A 97 9.79 6.70 7.86
N ASP A 98 11.08 7.03 7.85
CA ASP A 98 12.04 6.54 6.86
C ASP A 98 12.28 5.03 7.00
N THR A 99 12.40 4.58 8.24
CA THR A 99 12.57 3.16 8.56
C THR A 99 11.40 2.32 8.06
N MET A 100 10.16 2.80 8.31
CA MET A 100 8.95 2.11 7.86
C MET A 100 8.81 2.16 6.35
N LEU A 101 9.04 3.32 5.72
CA LEU A 101 8.99 3.47 4.27
C LEU A 101 9.98 2.54 3.57
N ALA A 102 11.23 2.52 4.02
CA ALA A 102 12.26 1.64 3.46
C ALA A 102 11.87 0.14 3.58
N ARG A 103 11.33 -0.25 4.74
CA ARG A 103 10.86 -1.62 4.97
C ARG A 103 9.70 -1.99 4.04
N GLN A 104 8.76 -1.08 3.82
CA GLN A 104 7.61 -1.30 2.93
C GLN A 104 8.04 -1.36 1.46
N LEU A 105 8.94 -0.48 1.02
CA LEU A 105 9.54 -0.54 -0.31
C LEU A 105 10.21 -1.89 -0.56
N GLY A 106 10.98 -2.39 0.42
CA GLY A 106 11.62 -3.70 0.34
C GLY A 106 10.63 -4.87 0.25
N ARG A 107 9.53 -4.84 1.03
CA ARG A 107 8.47 -5.86 0.96
C ARG A 107 7.72 -5.83 -0.37
N LEU A 108 7.39 -4.64 -0.85
CA LEU A 108 6.68 -4.40 -2.10
C LEU A 108 7.58 -4.57 -3.34
N GLN A 109 8.90 -4.68 -3.13
CA GLN A 109 9.91 -4.85 -4.20
C GLN A 109 9.80 -3.76 -5.28
N THR A 110 9.66 -2.52 -4.84
CA THR A 110 9.51 -1.34 -5.70
C THR A 110 10.35 -0.18 -5.17
N GLU A 111 10.78 0.71 -6.07
CA GLU A 111 11.56 1.89 -5.70
C GLU A 111 10.69 3.07 -5.26
N HIS A 112 9.38 3.04 -5.53
CA HIS A 112 8.44 4.09 -5.15
C HIS A 112 7.05 3.55 -4.80
N ILE A 113 6.31 4.34 -4.02
CA ILE A 113 4.90 4.17 -3.68
C ILE A 113 4.17 5.39 -4.24
N ASP A 114 3.06 5.18 -4.95
CA ASP A 114 2.32 6.30 -5.56
C ASP A 114 1.46 7.05 -4.53
N PHE A 115 0.88 6.33 -3.56
CA PHE A 115 0.05 6.92 -2.50
C PHE A 115 0.46 6.36 -1.14
N TYR A 116 0.95 7.21 -0.26
CA TYR A 116 1.38 6.84 1.09
C TYR A 116 0.48 7.50 2.12
N LEU A 117 -0.32 6.71 2.82
CA LEU A 117 -1.34 7.19 3.74
C LEU A 117 -0.89 7.08 5.20
N LEU A 118 -1.44 7.91 6.08
CA LEU A 118 -1.32 7.73 7.53
C LEU A 118 -2.41 6.74 7.99
N HIS A 119 -2.01 5.53 8.37
CA HIS A 119 -2.94 4.44 8.69
C HIS A 119 -3.59 4.61 10.05
N ASN A 120 -4.92 4.41 10.11
CA ASN A 120 -5.70 4.49 11.34
C ASN A 120 -5.55 5.85 12.07
N LEU A 121 -5.54 6.93 11.30
CA LEU A 121 -5.44 8.27 11.84
C LEU A 121 -6.72 8.59 12.65
N ASN A 122 -6.54 8.97 13.91
CA ASN A 122 -7.61 9.27 14.85
C ASN A 122 -7.21 10.39 15.82
N ALA A 123 -8.07 10.75 16.75
CA ALA A 123 -7.83 11.83 17.71
C ALA A 123 -6.58 11.61 18.60
N THR A 124 -6.16 10.36 18.81
CA THR A 124 -4.93 10.03 19.57
C THR A 124 -3.68 10.17 18.73
N TYR A 125 -3.71 9.66 17.49
CA TYR A 125 -2.52 9.62 16.64
C TYR A 125 -2.28 10.92 15.87
N TRP A 126 -3.32 11.65 15.51
CA TRP A 126 -3.18 12.91 14.76
C TRP A 126 -2.30 13.96 15.44
N PRO A 127 -2.53 14.33 16.72
CA PRO A 127 -1.63 15.25 17.41
C PRO A 127 -0.18 14.75 17.40
N ARG A 128 0.04 13.49 17.74
CA ARG A 128 1.38 12.89 17.77
C ARG A 128 2.09 12.96 16.41
N MET A 129 1.41 12.68 15.29
CA MET A 129 2.01 12.78 13.96
C MET A 129 2.45 14.21 13.64
N LYS A 130 1.68 15.22 14.06
CA LYS A 130 2.07 16.63 13.93
C LYS A 130 3.26 16.98 14.81
N ASP A 131 3.21 16.63 16.09
CA ASP A 131 4.25 16.98 17.07
C ASP A 131 5.60 16.34 16.71
N LEU A 132 5.61 15.17 16.08
CA LEU A 132 6.80 14.50 15.57
C LEU A 132 7.28 15.03 14.21
N GLY A 133 6.60 15.98 13.57
CA GLY A 133 6.98 16.50 12.25
C GLY A 133 6.82 15.50 11.10
N ILE A 134 5.89 14.53 11.24
CA ILE A 134 5.69 13.50 10.21
C ILE A 134 5.13 14.08 8.91
N LEU A 135 4.32 15.16 8.98
CA LEU A 135 3.77 15.80 7.78
C LEU A 135 4.86 16.44 6.94
N GLU A 136 5.76 17.19 7.56
CA GLU A 136 6.92 17.81 6.91
C GLU A 136 7.88 16.74 6.36
N ARG A 137 8.01 15.60 7.07
CA ARG A 137 8.83 14.48 6.59
C ARG A 137 8.20 13.82 5.37
N ALA A 138 6.87 13.65 5.35
CA ALA A 138 6.12 13.12 4.21
C ALA A 138 6.25 14.05 2.99
N GLU A 139 6.12 15.36 3.15
CA GLU A 139 6.32 16.34 2.06
C GLU A 139 7.71 16.25 1.43
N ARG A 140 8.76 16.02 2.24
CA ARG A 140 10.13 15.83 1.71
C ARG A 140 10.27 14.53 0.92
N ALA A 141 9.52 13.50 1.25
CA ALA A 141 9.56 12.22 0.54
C ALA A 141 8.86 12.24 -0.83
N LEU A 142 8.11 13.33 -1.16
CA LEU A 142 7.49 13.56 -2.46
C LEU A 142 8.46 14.15 -3.51
N ARG A 143 9.66 14.53 -3.10
CA ARG A 143 10.70 15.16 -3.94
C ARG A 143 11.78 14.16 -4.35
#